data_99b7e0689dd15d9af5a7974ac34d24aa
#
_entry.id   99b7e0689dd15d9af5a7974ac34d24aa
#
_cell.length_a   1.000
_cell.length_b   1.000
_cell.length_c   1.000
_cell.angle_alpha   90.00
_cell.angle_beta   90.00
_cell.angle_gamma   90.00
#
_symmetry.space_group_name_H-M   'P 1'
#
loop_
_entity.id
_entity.type
_entity.pdbx_description
1 polymer ?
#
loop_
_entity_poly.entity_id
_entity_poly.type
_entity_poly.pdbx_seq_one_letter_code
_entity_poly.pdbx_strand_id
1 'polypeptide(L)'
;FSLSTGTLYPYPLRHVFGWAQAAGFDGVELVVNPEAILRGGQGTRRLAEELGIEILSVHPTLIPLPGWRERHGGFGPTVRWAQEAGVGLVVFHIPRLERLEEGEGLEYTKKIESWQARLSGTATRLALENKAVRTEAEWRYALSPLDRLRAFADRHELGLVLDTVHAGTSGEDLLEAWRTFEGRLVNVHVSDHGGHLPLGSNPFVQRALGEHRFPGAGTLPLAELLANLSSTGYEGPVTLEVNPVAMRFWWPPAVRRRLSRALTWMAQATRDPAPGGRTLP
;
A
#
# COMPACT_ATOMS: atom_id res chain seq x y z
N PHE A 1 -1.88 8.46 10.20
CA PHE A 1 -1.80 7.02 9.93
C PHE A 1 -3.06 6.52 9.24
N SER A 2 -2.91 5.62 8.29
CA SER A 2 -3.97 5.02 7.49
C SER A 2 -4.03 3.50 7.71
N LEU A 3 -5.20 2.91 7.48
CA LEU A 3 -5.37 1.45 7.44
C LEU A 3 -5.73 1.00 6.02
N SER A 4 -4.94 0.08 5.43
CA SER A 4 -5.37 -0.59 4.19
C SER A 4 -6.57 -1.50 4.48
N THR A 5 -7.69 -1.29 3.76
CA THR A 5 -8.86 -2.18 3.88
C THR A 5 -8.56 -3.59 3.36
N GLY A 6 -7.48 -3.76 2.58
CA GLY A 6 -6.95 -5.07 2.18
C GLY A 6 -6.58 -5.95 3.36
N THR A 7 -6.10 -5.37 4.45
CA THR A 7 -5.83 -6.05 5.73
C THR A 7 -7.04 -6.81 6.28
N LEU A 8 -8.24 -6.31 6.02
CA LEU A 8 -9.52 -6.85 6.52
C LEU A 8 -10.50 -7.12 5.37
N TYR A 9 -9.98 -7.44 4.19
CA TYR A 9 -10.75 -7.64 2.95
C TYR A 9 -12.00 -8.53 3.07
N PRO A 10 -12.06 -9.57 3.91
CA PRO A 10 -13.27 -10.38 4.09
C PRO A 10 -14.42 -9.69 4.82
N TYR A 11 -14.17 -8.54 5.46
CA TYR A 11 -15.20 -7.84 6.24
C TYR A 11 -15.91 -6.76 5.42
N PRO A 12 -17.22 -6.50 5.69
CA PRO A 12 -17.93 -5.36 5.14
C PRO A 12 -17.23 -4.03 5.50
N LEU A 13 -17.24 -3.07 4.57
CA LEU A 13 -16.60 -1.77 4.75
C LEU A 13 -17.05 -1.04 6.01
N ARG A 14 -18.33 -1.14 6.38
CA ARG A 14 -18.83 -0.54 7.62
C ARG A 14 -18.09 -1.02 8.87
N HIS A 15 -17.72 -2.29 8.93
CA HIS A 15 -16.94 -2.84 10.05
C HIS A 15 -15.48 -2.35 9.98
N VAL A 16 -14.86 -2.40 8.79
CA VAL A 16 -13.45 -1.97 8.62
C VAL A 16 -13.30 -0.49 8.98
N PHE A 17 -14.16 0.36 8.45
CA PHE A 17 -14.15 1.80 8.72
C PHE A 17 -14.40 2.11 10.20
N GLY A 18 -15.43 1.49 10.80
CA GLY A 18 -15.71 1.68 12.21
C GLY A 18 -14.61 1.18 13.15
N TRP A 19 -13.89 0.10 12.78
CA TRP A 19 -12.76 -0.38 13.57
C TRP A 19 -11.51 0.49 13.39
N ALA A 20 -11.28 1.01 12.19
CA ALA A 20 -10.18 1.95 11.93
C ALA A 20 -10.39 3.24 12.74
N GLN A 21 -11.57 3.83 12.66
CA GLN A 21 -11.95 5.02 13.44
C GLN A 21 -11.83 4.79 14.96
N ALA A 22 -12.40 3.69 15.46
CA ALA A 22 -12.35 3.35 16.89
C ALA A 22 -10.91 3.04 17.38
N ALA A 23 -10.01 2.61 16.53
CA ALA A 23 -8.59 2.42 16.84
C ALA A 23 -7.80 3.74 16.83
N GLY A 24 -8.32 4.81 16.21
CA GLY A 24 -7.72 6.14 16.12
C GLY A 24 -6.90 6.38 14.85
N PHE A 25 -7.14 5.63 13.77
CA PHE A 25 -6.57 5.95 12.45
C PHE A 25 -7.21 7.22 11.90
N ASP A 26 -6.41 8.05 11.23
CA ASP A 26 -6.86 9.29 10.59
C ASP A 26 -7.68 8.99 9.32
N GLY A 27 -7.41 7.87 8.66
CA GLY A 27 -8.12 7.44 7.47
C GLY A 27 -7.86 6.01 7.06
N VAL A 28 -8.33 5.68 5.86
CA VAL A 28 -8.11 4.38 5.23
C VAL A 28 -7.55 4.51 3.83
N GLU A 29 -6.76 3.53 3.42
CA GLU A 29 -6.56 3.23 2.02
C GLU A 29 -7.62 2.21 1.59
N LEU A 30 -8.48 2.62 0.66
CA LEU A 30 -9.52 1.73 0.16
C LEU A 30 -8.95 0.81 -0.93
N VAL A 31 -8.83 -0.46 -0.63
CA VAL A 31 -8.70 -1.49 -1.67
C VAL A 31 -10.08 -1.76 -2.24
N VAL A 32 -10.27 -1.45 -3.52
CA VAL A 32 -11.57 -1.62 -4.19
C VAL A 32 -12.01 -3.08 -4.09
N ASN A 33 -13.20 -3.29 -3.56
CA ASN A 33 -13.83 -4.59 -3.38
C ASN A 33 -15.25 -4.60 -3.97
N PRO A 34 -15.95 -5.74 -4.05
CA PRO A 34 -17.30 -5.80 -4.59
C PRO A 34 -18.28 -4.83 -3.93
N GLU A 35 -18.18 -4.62 -2.61
CA GLU A 35 -19.06 -3.68 -1.90
C GLU A 35 -18.80 -2.23 -2.32
N ALA A 36 -17.51 -1.82 -2.45
CA ALA A 36 -17.14 -0.49 -2.93
C ALA A 36 -17.63 -0.24 -4.36
N ILE A 37 -17.58 -1.26 -5.21
CA ILE A 37 -18.11 -1.20 -6.59
C ILE A 37 -19.61 -1.00 -6.58
N LEU A 38 -20.35 -1.79 -5.82
CA LEU A 38 -21.81 -1.71 -5.73
C LEU A 38 -22.30 -0.38 -5.15
N ARG A 39 -21.57 0.18 -4.18
CA ARG A 39 -21.89 1.49 -3.57
C ARG A 39 -21.54 2.67 -4.49
N GLY A 40 -20.59 2.49 -5.41
CA GLY A 40 -19.94 3.56 -6.15
C GLY A 40 -19.06 4.45 -5.25
N GLY A 41 -18.30 5.35 -5.87
CA GLY A 41 -17.40 6.24 -5.14
C GLY A 41 -18.11 7.13 -4.12
N GLN A 42 -19.18 7.82 -4.56
CA GLN A 42 -19.98 8.68 -3.67
C GLN A 42 -20.66 7.93 -2.53
N GLY A 43 -21.19 6.72 -2.80
CA GLY A 43 -21.84 5.90 -1.77
C GLY A 43 -20.87 5.41 -0.70
N THR A 44 -19.65 5.07 -1.11
CA THR A 44 -18.60 4.65 -0.17
C THR A 44 -18.06 5.84 0.63
N ARG A 45 -17.91 7.00 0.00
CA ARG A 45 -17.55 8.25 0.69
C ARG A 45 -18.56 8.59 1.77
N ARG A 46 -19.86 8.60 1.46
CA ARG A 46 -20.92 8.83 2.47
C ARG A 46 -20.83 7.88 3.65
N LEU A 47 -20.55 6.59 3.40
CA LEU A 47 -20.34 5.61 4.48
C LEU A 47 -19.13 5.97 5.36
N ALA A 48 -18.04 6.45 4.76
CA ALA A 48 -16.86 6.88 5.51
C ALA A 48 -17.15 8.12 6.35
N GLU A 49 -17.83 9.11 5.77
CA GLU A 49 -18.29 10.34 6.46
C GLU A 49 -19.23 10.01 7.63
N GLU A 50 -20.21 9.11 7.45
CA GLU A 50 -21.10 8.63 8.52
C GLU A 50 -20.34 8.04 9.72
N LEU A 51 -19.21 7.42 9.46
CA LEU A 51 -18.39 6.74 10.46
C LEU A 51 -17.22 7.61 10.96
N GLY A 52 -17.10 8.85 10.48
CA GLY A 52 -16.04 9.77 10.89
C GLY A 52 -14.64 9.33 10.52
N ILE A 53 -14.47 8.70 9.36
CA ILE A 53 -13.17 8.27 8.83
C ILE A 53 -12.97 8.81 7.40
N GLU A 54 -11.75 9.17 7.03
CA GLU A 54 -11.42 9.67 5.69
C GLU A 54 -10.90 8.54 4.78
N ILE A 55 -11.16 8.63 3.47
CA ILE A 55 -10.52 7.78 2.46
C ILE A 55 -9.33 8.57 1.90
N LEU A 56 -8.13 8.24 2.35
CA LEU A 56 -6.90 8.98 2.01
C LEU A 56 -6.33 8.56 0.65
N SER A 57 -6.48 7.28 0.31
CA SER A 57 -6.02 6.71 -0.96
C SER A 57 -6.90 5.56 -1.43
N VAL A 58 -6.78 5.23 -2.70
CA VAL A 58 -7.49 4.11 -3.33
C VAL A 58 -6.50 3.21 -4.04
N HIS A 59 -6.62 1.91 -3.80
CA HIS A 59 -5.87 0.86 -4.46
C HIS A 59 -6.82 0.00 -5.33
N PRO A 60 -6.42 -0.49 -6.52
CA PRO A 60 -7.22 -1.41 -7.33
C PRO A 60 -7.61 -2.68 -6.58
N THR A 61 -8.50 -3.46 -7.19
CA THR A 61 -8.95 -4.72 -6.61
C THR A 61 -7.80 -5.73 -6.48
N LEU A 62 -7.73 -6.46 -5.37
CA LEU A 62 -6.76 -7.56 -5.17
C LEU A 62 -7.09 -8.79 -6.02
N ILE A 63 -8.35 -8.97 -6.36
CA ILE A 63 -8.85 -10.07 -7.17
C ILE A 63 -9.46 -9.55 -8.49
N PRO A 64 -9.33 -10.30 -9.59
CA PRO A 64 -9.97 -9.91 -10.84
C PRO A 64 -11.50 -9.86 -10.69
N LEU A 65 -12.09 -8.69 -10.91
CA LEU A 65 -13.54 -8.50 -10.91
C LEU A 65 -14.04 -8.14 -12.31
N PRO A 66 -15.23 -8.60 -12.74
CA PRO A 66 -15.82 -8.22 -14.02
C PRO A 66 -15.92 -6.69 -14.15
N GLY A 67 -15.55 -6.15 -15.31
CA GLY A 67 -15.54 -4.70 -15.56
C GLY A 67 -14.42 -3.91 -14.91
N TRP A 68 -13.64 -4.54 -14.00
CA TRP A 68 -12.46 -3.95 -13.31
C TRP A 68 -11.15 -4.56 -13.76
N ARG A 69 -11.21 -5.53 -14.68
CA ARG A 69 -10.04 -6.20 -15.24
C ARG A 69 -9.61 -5.48 -16.52
N GLU A 70 -8.69 -4.53 -16.39
CA GLU A 70 -7.94 -3.98 -17.52
C GLU A 70 -6.54 -4.61 -17.59
N ARG A 71 -5.93 -4.59 -18.79
CA ARG A 71 -4.49 -4.83 -18.88
C ARG A 71 -3.78 -3.88 -17.90
N HIS A 72 -2.85 -4.40 -17.14
CA HIS A 72 -2.09 -3.67 -16.13
C HIS A 72 -2.91 -3.14 -14.93
N GLY A 73 -3.93 -3.88 -14.48
CA GLY A 73 -4.44 -3.74 -13.11
C GLY A 73 -5.63 -2.80 -12.88
N GLY A 74 -6.58 -2.70 -13.81
CA GLY A 74 -7.85 -1.99 -13.53
C GLY A 74 -7.72 -0.48 -13.35
N PHE A 75 -6.77 0.11 -14.05
CA PHE A 75 -6.37 1.52 -13.93
C PHE A 75 -7.54 2.49 -14.12
N GLY A 76 -8.19 2.44 -15.27
CA GLY A 76 -9.26 3.38 -15.62
C GLY A 76 -10.47 3.34 -14.70
N PRO A 77 -11.03 2.15 -14.38
CA PRO A 77 -12.12 2.06 -13.41
C PRO A 77 -11.75 2.59 -12.03
N THR A 78 -10.54 2.31 -11.53
CA THR A 78 -10.10 2.77 -10.22
C THR A 78 -9.96 4.29 -10.15
N VAL A 79 -9.39 4.92 -11.19
CA VAL A 79 -9.26 6.38 -11.25
C VAL A 79 -10.64 7.05 -11.29
N ARG A 80 -11.56 6.57 -12.14
CA ARG A 80 -12.92 7.12 -12.17
C ARG A 80 -13.62 6.99 -10.82
N TRP A 81 -13.49 5.83 -10.19
CA TRP A 81 -14.08 5.61 -8.87
C TRP A 81 -13.49 6.57 -7.82
N ALA A 82 -12.17 6.79 -7.84
CA ALA A 82 -11.49 7.73 -6.94
C ALA A 82 -11.99 9.17 -7.15
N GLN A 83 -12.15 9.60 -8.41
CA GLN A 83 -12.71 10.92 -8.73
C GLN A 83 -14.15 11.07 -8.22
N GLU A 84 -15.00 10.04 -8.40
CA GLU A 84 -16.38 10.03 -7.87
C GLU A 84 -16.41 10.10 -6.33
N ALA A 85 -15.45 9.47 -5.68
CA ALA A 85 -15.30 9.51 -4.22
C ALA A 85 -14.61 10.80 -3.72
N GLY A 86 -14.02 11.60 -4.61
CA GLY A 86 -13.24 12.79 -4.24
C GLY A 86 -11.91 12.44 -3.56
N VAL A 87 -11.33 11.27 -3.87
CA VAL A 87 -10.06 10.82 -3.27
C VAL A 87 -8.89 11.36 -4.09
N GLY A 88 -7.92 11.96 -3.38
CA GLY A 88 -6.78 12.65 -3.99
C GLY A 88 -5.60 11.75 -4.38
N LEU A 89 -5.55 10.50 -3.97
CA LEU A 89 -4.43 9.60 -4.25
C LEU A 89 -4.89 8.24 -4.74
N VAL A 90 -4.39 7.82 -5.91
CA VAL A 90 -4.64 6.49 -6.47
C VAL A 90 -3.32 5.74 -6.61
N VAL A 91 -3.21 4.62 -5.92
CA VAL A 91 -2.01 3.78 -5.87
C VAL A 91 -2.13 2.63 -6.85
N PHE A 92 -1.06 2.30 -7.55
CA PHE A 92 -0.98 1.14 -8.44
C PHE A 92 0.33 0.41 -8.27
N HIS A 93 0.31 -0.90 -8.29
CA HIS A 93 1.51 -1.69 -8.45
C HIS A 93 2.17 -1.45 -9.81
N ILE A 94 3.49 -1.45 -9.85
CA ILE A 94 4.23 -1.48 -11.12
C ILE A 94 3.87 -2.72 -11.93
N PRO A 95 3.82 -2.60 -13.28
CA PRO A 95 3.55 -3.73 -14.16
C PRO A 95 4.78 -4.65 -14.28
N ARG A 96 4.55 -5.91 -14.66
CA ARG A 96 5.62 -6.85 -15.02
C ARG A 96 5.93 -6.77 -16.51
N LEU A 97 6.61 -5.70 -16.91
CA LEU A 97 6.99 -5.41 -18.30
C LEU A 97 8.52 -5.31 -18.40
N GLU A 98 9.13 -6.00 -19.35
CA GLU A 98 10.58 -6.01 -19.51
C GLU A 98 11.09 -4.72 -20.17
N ARG A 99 10.30 -4.11 -21.03
CA ARG A 99 10.61 -2.87 -21.76
C ARG A 99 9.42 -1.94 -21.74
N LEU A 100 9.67 -0.64 -21.69
CA LEU A 100 8.63 0.39 -21.66
C LEU A 100 8.50 1.16 -22.98
N GLU A 101 9.46 1.01 -23.86
CA GLU A 101 9.58 1.77 -25.12
C GLU A 101 8.86 1.09 -26.30
N GLU A 102 8.45 -0.16 -26.15
CA GLU A 102 7.83 -0.95 -27.22
C GLU A 102 6.69 -1.85 -26.71
N GLY A 103 5.84 -2.30 -27.63
CA GLY A 103 4.76 -3.27 -27.34
C GLY A 103 3.85 -2.85 -26.19
N GLU A 104 3.59 -3.78 -25.27
CA GLU A 104 2.73 -3.55 -24.10
C GLU A 104 3.28 -2.48 -23.15
N GLY A 105 4.60 -2.32 -23.09
CA GLY A 105 5.22 -1.29 -22.26
C GLY A 105 4.97 0.11 -22.78
N LEU A 106 5.05 0.30 -24.10
CA LEU A 106 4.70 1.57 -24.72
C LEU A 106 3.20 1.89 -24.55
N GLU A 107 2.33 0.88 -24.65
CA GLU A 107 0.90 1.05 -24.39
C GLU A 107 0.65 1.48 -22.91
N TYR A 108 1.35 0.87 -21.97
CA TYR A 108 1.29 1.23 -20.56
C TYR A 108 1.75 2.67 -20.33
N THR A 109 2.89 3.06 -20.89
CA THR A 109 3.45 4.42 -20.77
C THR A 109 2.47 5.46 -21.33
N LYS A 110 1.95 5.24 -22.53
CA LYS A 110 0.93 6.12 -23.15
C LYS A 110 -0.35 6.21 -22.32
N LYS A 111 -0.74 5.12 -21.65
CA LYS A 111 -1.90 5.10 -20.77
C LYS A 111 -1.65 5.97 -19.52
N ILE A 112 -0.48 5.89 -18.91
CA ILE A 112 -0.07 6.78 -17.80
C ILE A 112 -0.16 8.24 -18.25
N GLU A 113 0.48 8.59 -19.36
CA GLU A 113 0.47 9.95 -19.92
C GLU A 113 -0.95 10.46 -20.18
N SER A 114 -1.79 9.63 -20.77
CA SER A 114 -3.19 9.96 -21.03
C SER A 114 -3.97 10.26 -19.74
N TRP A 115 -3.72 9.51 -18.67
CA TRP A 115 -4.37 9.76 -17.39
C TRP A 115 -3.78 10.98 -16.69
N GLN A 116 -2.47 11.18 -16.71
CA GLN A 116 -1.85 12.40 -16.17
C GLN A 116 -2.42 13.66 -16.83
N ALA A 117 -2.57 13.64 -18.17
CA ALA A 117 -3.20 14.76 -18.89
C ALA A 117 -4.65 15.00 -18.47
N ARG A 118 -5.44 13.94 -18.25
CA ARG A 118 -6.85 14.04 -17.80
C ARG A 118 -6.96 14.50 -16.34
N LEU A 119 -6.00 14.17 -15.52
CA LEU A 119 -5.98 14.53 -14.09
C LEU A 119 -5.36 15.90 -13.84
N SER A 120 -4.72 16.48 -14.84
CA SER A 120 -4.15 17.82 -14.75
C SER A 120 -5.22 18.84 -14.30
N GLY A 121 -4.91 19.60 -13.25
CA GLY A 121 -5.83 20.54 -12.63
C GLY A 121 -6.89 19.94 -11.71
N THR A 122 -6.91 18.61 -11.52
CA THR A 122 -7.73 17.94 -10.51
C THR A 122 -6.94 17.69 -9.22
N ALA A 123 -7.63 17.36 -8.11
CA ALA A 123 -6.99 16.97 -6.87
C ALA A 123 -6.43 15.54 -6.89
N THR A 124 -6.83 14.70 -7.87
CA THR A 124 -6.44 13.28 -7.92
C THR A 124 -5.06 13.12 -8.55
N ARG A 125 -4.17 12.41 -7.87
CA ARG A 125 -2.81 12.10 -8.31
C ARG A 125 -2.62 10.58 -8.41
N LEU A 126 -1.75 10.15 -9.33
CA LEU A 126 -1.36 8.75 -9.50
C LEU A 126 -0.05 8.48 -8.78
N ALA A 127 0.05 7.33 -8.16
CA ALA A 127 1.29 6.86 -7.55
C ALA A 127 1.57 5.40 -7.92
N LEU A 128 2.84 5.08 -8.10
CA LEU A 128 3.32 3.73 -8.35
C LEU A 128 3.95 3.16 -7.08
N GLU A 129 3.53 1.97 -6.75
CA GLU A 129 4.06 1.19 -5.65
C GLU A 129 5.13 0.21 -6.13
N ASN A 130 6.28 0.16 -5.43
CA ASN A 130 7.29 -0.87 -5.68
C ASN A 130 6.69 -2.27 -5.48
N LYS A 131 7.28 -3.25 -6.14
CA LYS A 131 6.80 -4.63 -6.11
C LYS A 131 7.90 -5.56 -5.68
N ALA A 132 7.54 -6.56 -4.87
CA ALA A 132 8.47 -7.57 -4.43
C ALA A 132 9.08 -8.35 -5.61
N VAL A 133 10.41 -8.41 -5.64
CA VAL A 133 11.20 -9.28 -6.52
C VAL A 133 11.55 -10.53 -5.72
N ARG A 134 10.98 -11.67 -6.12
CA ARG A 134 11.11 -12.94 -5.39
C ARG A 134 12.09 -13.90 -6.04
N THR A 135 12.40 -13.67 -7.31
CA THR A 135 13.33 -14.50 -8.08
C THR A 135 14.27 -13.61 -8.88
N GLU A 136 15.48 -14.10 -9.13
CA GLU A 136 16.46 -13.39 -9.94
C GLU A 136 15.89 -12.99 -11.32
N ALA A 137 15.04 -13.83 -11.90
CA ALA A 137 14.42 -13.55 -13.20
C ALA A 137 13.46 -12.34 -13.18
N GLU A 138 12.94 -11.93 -12.02
CA GLU A 138 12.02 -10.78 -11.92
C GLU A 138 12.73 -9.43 -12.00
N TRP A 139 14.07 -9.39 -11.79
CA TRP A 139 14.86 -8.18 -11.98
C TRP A 139 14.90 -7.70 -13.44
N ARG A 140 14.52 -8.55 -14.39
CA ARG A 140 14.40 -8.17 -15.81
C ARG A 140 13.27 -7.17 -16.10
N TYR A 141 12.28 -7.04 -15.20
CA TYR A 141 11.20 -6.08 -15.40
C TYR A 141 11.70 -4.65 -15.23
N ALA A 142 11.32 -3.79 -16.16
CA ALA A 142 11.88 -2.46 -16.33
C ALA A 142 11.78 -1.58 -15.07
N LEU A 143 10.72 -1.73 -14.31
CA LEU A 143 10.45 -0.94 -13.10
C LEU A 143 10.73 -1.69 -11.78
N SER A 144 11.33 -2.89 -11.83
CA SER A 144 11.72 -3.60 -10.60
C SER A 144 12.86 -2.91 -9.85
N PRO A 145 13.93 -2.40 -10.50
CA PRO A 145 14.94 -1.61 -9.81
C PRO A 145 14.37 -0.26 -9.36
N LEU A 146 14.59 0.10 -8.09
CA LEU A 146 13.98 1.31 -7.48
C LEU A 146 14.45 2.62 -8.11
N ASP A 147 15.71 2.67 -8.57
CA ASP A 147 16.26 3.80 -9.30
C ASP A 147 15.55 4.04 -10.64
N ARG A 148 15.25 2.94 -11.36
CA ARG A 148 14.48 3.01 -12.62
C ARG A 148 13.03 3.39 -12.39
N LEU A 149 12.42 2.86 -11.32
CA LEU A 149 11.07 3.25 -10.91
C LEU A 149 11.03 4.73 -10.56
N ARG A 150 12.03 5.22 -9.82
CA ARG A 150 12.16 6.65 -9.50
C ARG A 150 12.33 7.50 -10.76
N ALA A 151 13.20 7.12 -11.67
CA ALA A 151 13.41 7.85 -12.93
C ALA A 151 12.14 7.89 -13.80
N PHE A 152 11.38 6.79 -13.82
CA PHE A 152 10.08 6.73 -14.51
C PHE A 152 9.06 7.67 -13.85
N ALA A 153 8.97 7.66 -12.52
CA ALA A 153 8.08 8.54 -11.77
C ALA A 153 8.43 10.03 -11.97
N ASP A 154 9.72 10.37 -12.01
CA ASP A 154 10.17 11.74 -12.29
C ASP A 154 9.77 12.20 -13.70
N ARG A 155 9.95 11.34 -14.70
CA ARG A 155 9.61 11.64 -16.11
C ARG A 155 8.13 11.87 -16.33
N HIS A 156 7.28 11.11 -15.62
CA HIS A 156 5.83 11.13 -15.81
C HIS A 156 5.07 11.82 -14.67
N GLU A 157 5.78 12.56 -13.79
CA GLU A 157 5.22 13.34 -12.68
C GLU A 157 4.31 12.50 -11.74
N LEU A 158 4.70 11.24 -11.49
CA LEU A 158 3.98 10.32 -10.61
C LEU A 158 4.47 10.43 -9.16
N GLY A 159 3.57 10.15 -8.22
CA GLY A 159 3.95 9.82 -6.86
C GLY A 159 4.56 8.42 -6.76
N LEU A 160 5.28 8.16 -5.67
CA LEU A 160 5.80 6.83 -5.33
C LEU A 160 5.24 6.38 -3.99
N VAL A 161 4.95 5.10 -3.90
CA VAL A 161 4.55 4.43 -2.66
C VAL A 161 5.63 3.41 -2.31
N LEU A 162 6.16 3.50 -1.10
CA LEU A 162 7.12 2.54 -0.59
C LEU A 162 6.39 1.47 0.22
N ASP A 163 6.26 0.26 -0.34
CA ASP A 163 5.88 -0.91 0.44
C ASP A 163 7.13 -1.54 1.06
N THR A 164 7.14 -1.56 2.39
CA THR A 164 8.28 -2.01 3.20
C THR A 164 8.56 -3.50 3.04
N VAL A 165 7.51 -4.32 2.91
CA VAL A 165 7.67 -5.78 2.71
C VAL A 165 8.12 -6.07 1.30
N HIS A 166 7.65 -5.34 0.32
CA HIS A 166 8.10 -5.52 -1.06
C HIS A 166 9.60 -5.21 -1.20
N ALA A 167 10.08 -4.12 -0.58
CA ALA A 167 11.51 -3.80 -0.54
C ALA A 167 12.30 -4.90 0.18
N GLY A 168 11.87 -5.28 1.40
CA GLY A 168 12.52 -6.33 2.18
C GLY A 168 12.55 -7.71 1.50
N THR A 169 11.46 -8.09 0.80
CA THR A 169 11.41 -9.34 0.02
C THR A 169 12.37 -9.31 -1.18
N SER A 170 12.58 -8.14 -1.76
CA SER A 170 13.55 -7.94 -2.84
C SER A 170 15.01 -7.91 -2.35
N GLY A 171 15.24 -7.93 -1.03
CA GLY A 171 16.59 -7.80 -0.45
C GLY A 171 17.14 -6.38 -0.49
N GLU A 172 16.30 -5.39 -0.77
CA GLU A 172 16.66 -3.98 -0.76
C GLU A 172 16.87 -3.47 0.67
N ASP A 173 17.84 -2.59 0.86
CA ASP A 173 17.94 -1.84 2.12
C ASP A 173 16.77 -0.86 2.21
N LEU A 174 15.97 -0.97 3.27
CA LEU A 174 14.74 -0.19 3.41
C LEU A 174 14.98 1.32 3.52
N LEU A 175 16.09 1.72 4.14
CA LEU A 175 16.41 3.13 4.30
C LEU A 175 16.96 3.73 3.00
N GLU A 176 17.72 2.97 2.24
CA GLU A 176 18.14 3.37 0.88
C GLU A 176 16.93 3.43 -0.07
N ALA A 177 15.99 2.48 0.02
CA ALA A 177 14.75 2.49 -0.74
C ALA A 177 13.94 3.77 -0.45
N TRP A 178 13.80 4.13 0.83
CA TRP A 178 13.16 5.39 1.23
C TRP A 178 13.89 6.62 0.64
N ARG A 179 15.22 6.71 0.78
CA ARG A 179 16.01 7.83 0.20
C ARG A 179 15.85 7.91 -1.31
N THR A 180 15.81 6.77 -2.00
CA THR A 180 15.58 6.72 -3.45
C THR A 180 14.24 7.34 -3.82
N PHE A 181 13.21 7.18 -2.97
CA PHE A 181 11.87 7.71 -3.24
C PHE A 181 11.63 9.13 -2.68
N GLU A 182 12.56 9.66 -1.91
CA GLU A 182 12.44 11.02 -1.34
C GLU A 182 12.11 12.07 -2.41
N GLY A 183 11.22 13.00 -2.07
CA GLY A 183 10.72 14.02 -3.01
C GLY A 183 9.61 13.56 -3.97
N ARG A 184 9.40 12.24 -4.13
CA ARG A 184 8.25 11.66 -4.84
C ARG A 184 7.38 10.77 -3.96
N LEU A 185 7.81 10.50 -2.75
CA LEU A 185 7.10 9.65 -1.80
C LEU A 185 5.78 10.30 -1.37
N VAL A 186 4.66 9.62 -1.62
CA VAL A 186 3.32 10.12 -1.31
C VAL A 186 2.50 9.18 -0.41
N ASN A 187 2.96 7.94 -0.18
CA ASN A 187 2.42 7.00 0.80
C ASN A 187 3.50 5.98 1.17
N VAL A 188 3.39 5.41 2.36
CA VAL A 188 4.25 4.30 2.82
C VAL A 188 3.36 3.18 3.32
N HIS A 189 3.44 1.99 2.70
CA HIS A 189 2.77 0.80 3.21
C HIS A 189 3.68 0.11 4.22
N VAL A 190 3.23 0.08 5.47
CA VAL A 190 4.00 -0.43 6.61
C VAL A 190 3.48 -1.80 7.02
N SER A 191 4.34 -2.78 6.89
CA SER A 191 4.24 -4.09 7.50
C SER A 191 5.64 -4.72 7.58
N ASP A 192 5.77 -5.80 8.33
CA ASP A 192 7.07 -6.40 8.60
C ASP A 192 7.28 -7.69 7.81
N HIS A 193 8.55 -8.03 7.62
CA HIS A 193 8.98 -9.22 6.93
C HIS A 193 9.71 -10.17 7.88
N GLY A 194 9.24 -11.41 7.98
CA GLY A 194 9.80 -12.40 8.92
C GLY A 194 11.03 -13.15 8.43
N GLY A 195 11.59 -12.75 7.28
CA GLY A 195 12.62 -13.51 6.62
C GLY A 195 12.11 -14.87 6.12
N HIS A 196 13.03 -15.77 5.74
CA HIS A 196 12.66 -17.11 5.30
C HIS A 196 12.22 -17.97 6.50
N LEU A 197 10.97 -18.44 6.48
CA LEU A 197 10.45 -19.31 7.53
C LEU A 197 10.97 -20.75 7.37
N PRO A 198 11.32 -21.45 8.47
CA PRO A 198 11.82 -22.81 8.39
C PRO A 198 10.75 -23.86 8.04
N LEU A 199 9.55 -23.44 7.69
CA LEU A 199 8.38 -24.29 7.38
C LEU A 199 8.38 -24.85 5.96
N GLY A 200 9.54 -25.23 5.44
CA GLY A 200 9.66 -25.84 4.11
C GLY A 200 9.51 -24.84 2.96
N SER A 201 9.68 -25.36 1.74
CA SER A 201 9.78 -24.56 0.51
C SER A 201 8.45 -24.19 -0.14
N ASN A 202 7.30 -24.33 0.55
CA ASN A 202 6.02 -23.96 -0.06
C ASN A 202 5.90 -22.41 -0.18
N PRO A 203 5.96 -21.85 -1.41
CA PRO A 203 5.94 -20.40 -1.61
C PRO A 203 4.68 -19.74 -1.08
N PHE A 204 3.55 -20.44 -1.08
CA PHE A 204 2.28 -19.92 -0.55
C PHE A 204 2.35 -19.73 0.97
N VAL A 205 2.91 -20.71 1.69
CA VAL A 205 3.08 -20.64 3.15
C VAL A 205 4.07 -19.55 3.51
N GLN A 206 5.19 -19.46 2.79
CA GLN A 206 6.18 -18.40 2.99
C GLN A 206 5.54 -17.02 2.84
N ARG A 207 4.75 -16.81 1.80
CA ARG A 207 4.05 -15.55 1.55
C ARG A 207 2.99 -15.27 2.62
N ALA A 208 2.15 -16.25 2.95
CA ALA A 208 1.04 -16.05 3.89
C ALA A 208 1.49 -15.81 5.34
N LEU A 209 2.66 -16.32 5.75
CA LEU A 209 3.14 -16.21 7.13
C LEU A 209 4.42 -15.38 7.28
N GLY A 210 5.18 -15.17 6.20
CA GLY A 210 6.44 -14.43 6.19
C GLY A 210 6.32 -12.98 5.76
N GLU A 211 5.39 -12.70 4.82
CA GLU A 211 5.18 -11.36 4.28
C GLU A 211 4.01 -10.65 4.99
N HIS A 212 4.02 -9.32 4.99
CA HIS A 212 2.99 -8.45 5.59
C HIS A 212 2.64 -8.84 7.03
N ARG A 213 3.67 -9.07 7.83
CA ARG A 213 3.52 -9.33 9.28
C ARG A 213 3.21 -8.04 10.03
N PHE A 214 2.82 -8.22 11.27
CA PHE A 214 2.58 -7.12 12.19
C PHE A 214 3.89 -6.29 12.39
N PRO A 215 3.83 -4.95 12.35
CA PRO A 215 5.01 -4.10 12.56
C PRO A 215 5.74 -4.45 13.86
N GLY A 216 7.06 -4.60 13.80
CA GLY A 216 7.89 -5.03 14.90
C GLY A 216 7.91 -6.54 15.17
N ALA A 217 7.24 -7.35 14.32
CA ALA A 217 7.26 -8.81 14.44
C ALA A 217 8.21 -9.50 13.43
N GLY A 218 8.99 -8.74 12.72
CA GLY A 218 9.95 -9.20 11.70
C GLY A 218 11.33 -8.58 11.89
N THR A 219 12.01 -8.36 10.76
CA THR A 219 13.42 -7.95 10.74
C THR A 219 13.68 -6.61 10.07
N LEU A 220 12.63 -5.97 9.52
CA LEU A 220 12.80 -4.68 8.84
C LEU A 220 13.05 -3.55 9.83
N PRO A 221 13.90 -2.56 9.51
CA PRO A 221 14.20 -1.42 10.36
C PRO A 221 13.05 -0.38 10.34
N LEU A 222 11.80 -0.84 10.58
CA LEU A 222 10.59 -0.02 10.47
C LEU A 222 10.57 1.16 11.45
N ALA A 223 11.10 0.97 12.67
CA ALA A 223 11.14 2.04 13.66
C ALA A 223 12.05 3.18 13.19
N GLU A 224 13.21 2.84 12.65
CA GLU A 224 14.14 3.82 12.09
C GLU A 224 13.55 4.52 10.86
N LEU A 225 12.88 3.79 9.97
CA LEU A 225 12.17 4.38 8.84
C LEU A 225 11.12 5.40 9.32
N LEU A 226 10.27 5.04 10.28
CA LEU A 226 9.21 5.91 10.78
C LEU A 226 9.76 7.16 11.48
N ALA A 227 10.85 7.03 12.23
CA ALA A 227 11.55 8.16 12.84
C ALA A 227 12.14 9.09 11.78
N ASN A 228 12.75 8.54 10.73
CA ASN A 228 13.29 9.32 9.61
C ASN A 228 12.17 10.07 8.85
N LEU A 229 11.06 9.41 8.55
CA LEU A 229 9.88 10.05 7.94
C LEU A 229 9.40 11.24 8.78
N SER A 230 9.28 11.04 10.08
CA SER A 230 8.88 12.11 11.02
C SER A 230 9.88 13.28 11.04
N SER A 231 11.18 12.98 11.07
CA SER A 231 12.24 14.00 11.16
C SER A 231 12.39 14.84 9.88
N THR A 232 12.04 14.26 8.72
CA THR A 232 12.08 14.99 7.43
C THR A 232 10.80 15.78 7.14
N GLY A 233 9.82 15.76 8.06
CA GLY A 233 8.56 16.48 7.88
C GLY A 233 7.64 15.83 6.83
N TYR A 234 7.72 14.49 6.66
CA TYR A 234 6.82 13.77 5.76
C TYR A 234 5.36 13.87 6.25
N GLU A 235 4.48 14.41 5.42
CA GLU A 235 3.06 14.63 5.72
C GLU A 235 2.12 13.64 5.03
N GLY A 236 2.65 12.77 4.17
CA GLY A 236 1.85 11.77 3.46
C GLY A 236 1.32 10.67 4.39
N PRO A 237 0.35 9.87 3.93
CA PRO A 237 -0.13 8.71 4.65
C PRO A 237 0.99 7.71 4.99
N VAL A 238 0.90 7.13 6.18
CA VAL A 238 1.62 5.93 6.58
C VAL A 238 0.57 4.86 6.81
N THR A 239 0.46 3.93 5.88
CA THR A 239 -0.64 2.97 5.77
C THR A 239 -0.25 1.62 6.34
N LEU A 240 -0.94 1.18 7.38
CA LEU A 240 -0.81 -0.18 7.90
C LEU A 240 -1.37 -1.18 6.89
N GLU A 241 -0.51 -2.05 6.34
CA GLU A 241 -0.90 -3.09 5.40
C GLU A 241 -0.37 -4.45 5.83
N VAL A 242 -1.13 -5.15 6.65
CA VAL A 242 -0.78 -6.48 7.16
C VAL A 242 -1.70 -7.54 6.58
N ASN A 243 -1.21 -8.77 6.46
CA ASN A 243 -2.07 -9.82 5.96
C ASN A 243 -3.20 -10.17 6.97
N PRO A 244 -4.37 -10.63 6.48
CA PRO A 244 -5.51 -10.95 7.35
C PRO A 244 -5.19 -11.98 8.44
N VAL A 245 -4.28 -12.92 8.19
CA VAL A 245 -3.87 -13.95 9.17
C VAL A 245 -3.11 -13.30 10.33
N ALA A 246 -2.18 -12.38 10.03
CA ALA A 246 -1.47 -11.62 11.06
C ALA A 246 -2.44 -10.79 11.91
N MET A 247 -3.56 -10.34 11.32
CA MET A 247 -4.63 -9.65 12.07
C MET A 247 -5.53 -10.59 12.86
N ARG A 248 -5.43 -11.91 12.70
CA ARG A 248 -6.38 -12.89 13.25
C ARG A 248 -7.82 -12.54 12.84
N PHE A 249 -8.02 -12.31 11.52
CA PHE A 249 -9.26 -11.79 10.96
C PHE A 249 -10.51 -12.57 11.35
N TRP A 250 -10.40 -13.86 11.66
CA TRP A 250 -11.51 -14.71 12.10
C TRP A 250 -12.07 -14.38 13.50
N TRP A 251 -11.42 -13.47 14.26
CA TRP A 251 -11.83 -13.12 15.63
C TRP A 251 -11.87 -11.59 15.83
N PRO A 252 -13.06 -10.96 15.68
CA PRO A 252 -13.24 -9.50 15.75
C PRO A 252 -12.63 -8.82 16.98
N PRO A 253 -12.73 -9.39 18.23
CA PRO A 253 -12.06 -8.78 19.38
C PRO A 253 -10.52 -8.72 19.25
N ALA A 254 -9.90 -9.73 18.58
CA ALA A 254 -8.47 -9.69 18.31
C ALA A 254 -8.14 -8.63 17.27
N VAL A 255 -8.94 -8.50 16.20
CA VAL A 255 -8.77 -7.48 15.18
C VAL A 255 -8.70 -6.09 15.82
N ARG A 256 -9.72 -5.71 16.59
CA ARG A 256 -9.77 -4.38 17.24
C ARG A 256 -8.54 -4.11 18.12
N ARG A 257 -8.16 -5.07 18.96
CA ARG A 257 -6.98 -4.95 19.83
C ARG A 257 -5.69 -4.83 19.03
N ARG A 258 -5.57 -5.58 17.92
CA ARG A 258 -4.37 -5.54 17.05
C ARG A 258 -4.27 -4.23 16.28
N LEU A 259 -5.36 -3.68 15.79
CA LEU A 259 -5.36 -2.35 15.16
C LEU A 259 -4.86 -1.28 16.11
N SER A 260 -5.41 -1.20 17.34
CA SER A 260 -4.93 -0.23 18.34
C SER A 260 -3.46 -0.44 18.71
N ARG A 261 -3.00 -1.71 18.82
CA ARG A 261 -1.58 -2.01 19.09
C ARG A 261 -0.66 -1.59 17.94
N ALA A 262 -1.06 -1.84 16.69
CA ALA A 262 -0.28 -1.44 15.53
C ALA A 262 -0.13 0.08 15.47
N LEU A 263 -1.23 0.80 15.64
CA LEU A 263 -1.21 2.25 15.66
C LEU A 263 -0.35 2.81 16.79
N THR A 264 -0.49 2.26 18.01
CA THR A 264 0.36 2.65 19.15
C THR A 264 1.83 2.42 18.85
N TRP A 265 2.18 1.27 18.27
CA TRP A 265 3.56 0.95 17.92
C TRP A 265 4.11 1.92 16.86
N MET A 266 3.36 2.19 15.79
CA MET A 266 3.77 3.14 14.75
C MET A 266 3.94 4.56 15.32
N ALA A 267 3.01 5.02 16.16
CA ALA A 267 3.10 6.34 16.80
C ALA A 267 4.26 6.45 17.80
N GLN A 268 4.67 5.37 18.44
CA GLN A 268 5.88 5.34 19.27
C GLN A 268 7.14 5.39 18.42
N ALA A 269 7.19 4.62 17.35
CA ALA A 269 8.32 4.54 16.44
C ALA A 269 8.63 5.88 15.73
N THR A 270 7.64 6.73 15.49
CA THR A 270 7.88 8.09 14.96
C THR A 270 8.58 9.03 15.96
N ARG A 271 8.55 8.70 17.25
CA ARG A 271 9.14 9.53 18.32
C ARG A 271 10.46 8.98 18.84
N ASP A 272 10.59 7.66 18.82
CA ASP A 272 11.77 6.95 19.35
C ASP A 272 12.19 5.85 18.35
N PRO A 273 13.31 6.03 17.63
CA PRO A 273 13.81 5.06 16.66
C PRO A 273 14.27 3.73 17.29
N ALA A 274 14.41 3.67 18.60
CA ALA A 274 14.71 2.46 19.36
C ALA A 274 13.58 2.10 20.34
N PRO A 275 12.33 1.90 19.90
CA PRO A 275 11.32 1.36 20.78
C PRO A 275 11.78 -0.03 21.18
N GLY A 276 12.27 -0.13 22.43
CA GLY A 276 12.99 -1.28 22.95
C GLY A 276 12.33 -2.61 22.61
N GLY A 277 13.15 -3.60 22.26
CA GLY A 277 12.85 -4.92 21.74
C GLY A 277 11.89 -5.80 22.56
N ARG A 278 10.69 -5.32 22.79
CA ARG A 278 9.58 -6.14 23.26
C ARG A 278 8.86 -6.68 22.03
N THR A 279 9.28 -7.87 21.60
CA THR A 279 8.44 -8.73 20.78
C THR A 279 7.03 -8.71 21.37
N LEU A 280 6.07 -8.17 20.63
CA LEU A 280 4.67 -8.19 21.03
C LEU A 280 4.20 -9.65 21.05
N PRO A 281 3.71 -10.20 22.15
CA PRO A 281 3.25 -11.57 22.27
C PRO A 281 2.01 -11.86 21.42
#